data_d532cfe59e96cc225fe86bbe358c6c98
#
_entry.id   d532cfe59e96cc225fe86bbe358c6c98
#
_cell.length_a   1.000
_cell.length_b   1.000
_cell.length_c   1.000
_cell.angle_alpha   90.00
_cell.angle_beta   90.00
_cell.angle_gamma   90.00
#
_symmetry.space_group_name_H-M   'P 1'
#
loop_
_entity.id
_entity.type
_entity.pdbx_description
1 polymer ?
#
loop_
_entity_poly.entity_id
_entity_poly.type
_entity_poly.pdbx_seq_one_letter_code
_entity_poly.pdbx_strand_id
1 'polypeptide(L)' 'MKPSNLSLKWLEVFQKTARSGSVQAAAQATNLSVSTVSHHLRRLENTLGVSLLDHSRRPMRLTPAGARFL' A
#
# COMPACT_ATOMS: atom_id res chain seq x y z
N MET A 1 3.38 -22.30 -5.33
CA MET A 1 3.15 -21.84 -5.00
C MET A 1 2.60 -20.94 -4.75
N LYS A 2 2.86 -20.51 -4.33
CA LYS A 2 1.93 -19.95 -4.29
C LYS A 2 1.90 -18.58 -4.07
N PRO A 3 1.48 -17.70 -4.91
CA PRO A 3 1.26 -16.30 -4.70
C PRO A 3 0.25 -16.03 -3.62
N SER A 4 -0.12 -17.04 -2.94
CA SER A 4 -1.20 -16.96 -1.97
C SER A 4 -0.90 -16.06 -0.79
N ASN A 5 0.35 -15.62 -0.62
CA ASN A 5 0.69 -14.74 0.48
C ASN A 5 0.26 -13.30 0.25
N LEU A 6 -0.10 -12.96 -0.99
CA LEU A 6 -0.53 -11.61 -1.31
C LEU A 6 -2.04 -11.54 -1.34
N SER A 7 -2.59 -10.58 -0.62
CA SER A 7 -4.02 -10.34 -0.59
C SER A 7 -4.40 -9.34 -1.68
N LEU A 8 -5.48 -9.61 -2.41
CA LEU A 8 -5.99 -8.64 -3.38
C LEU A 8 -6.37 -7.34 -2.70
N LYS A 9 -6.85 -7.41 -1.47
CA LYS A 9 -7.19 -6.19 -0.74
C LYS A 9 -5.95 -5.35 -0.45
N TRP A 10 -4.83 -6.00 -0.12
CA TRP A 10 -3.57 -5.27 0.10
C TRP A 10 -3.15 -4.54 -1.17
N LEU A 11 -3.28 -5.20 -2.32
CA LEU A 11 -2.90 -4.61 -3.61
C LEU A 11 -3.80 -3.45 -3.96
N GLU A 12 -5.10 -3.60 -3.71
CA GLU A 12 -6.06 -2.52 -3.96
C GLU A 12 -5.72 -1.31 -3.10
N VAL A 13 -5.46 -1.53 -1.82
CA VAL A 13 -5.12 -0.46 -0.89
C VAL A 13 -3.83 0.23 -1.33
N PHE A 14 -2.85 -0.55 -1.76
CA PHE A 14 -1.59 0.00 -2.23
C PHE A 14 -1.82 0.91 -3.44
N GLN A 15 -2.59 0.46 -4.42
CA GLN A 15 -2.87 1.26 -5.62
C GLN A 15 -3.57 2.57 -5.25
N LYS A 16 -4.56 2.50 -4.37
CA LYS A 16 -5.28 3.70 -3.97
C LYS A 16 -4.38 4.68 -3.25
N THR A 17 -3.52 4.17 -2.37
CA THR A 17 -2.59 5.02 -1.65
C THR A 17 -1.57 5.65 -2.59
N ALA A 18 -1.05 4.86 -3.53
CA ALA A 18 -0.05 5.36 -4.47
C ALA A 18 -0.63 6.46 -5.35
N ARG A 19 -1.86 6.31 -5.79
CA ARG A 19 -2.49 7.31 -6.66
C ARG A 19 -2.84 8.58 -5.94
N SER A 20 -3.32 8.45 -4.71
CA SER A 20 -3.79 9.62 -3.95
C SER A 20 -2.68 10.29 -3.15
N GLY A 21 -1.63 9.56 -2.83
CA GLY A 21 -0.56 10.06 -1.98
C GLY A 21 -0.94 10.13 -0.51
N SER A 22 -2.04 9.52 -0.11
CA SER A 22 -2.57 9.65 1.24
C SER A 22 -3.28 8.39 1.69
N VAL A 23 -2.97 7.92 2.91
CA VAL A 23 -3.70 6.79 3.49
C VAL A 23 -5.14 7.18 3.79
N GLN A 24 -5.39 8.44 4.10
CA GLN A 24 -6.74 8.91 4.39
C GLN A 24 -7.63 8.79 3.16
N ALA A 25 -7.11 9.24 2.00
CA ALA A 25 -7.86 9.15 0.77
C ALA A 25 -8.08 7.69 0.37
N ALA A 26 -7.06 6.85 0.55
CA ALA A 26 -7.20 5.43 0.27
C ALA A 26 -8.24 4.78 1.16
N ALA A 27 -8.28 5.18 2.43
CA ALA A 27 -9.27 4.65 3.37
C ALA A 27 -10.69 4.98 2.90
N GLN A 28 -10.91 6.22 2.46
CA GLN A 28 -12.21 6.62 1.95
C GLN A 28 -12.58 5.85 0.70
N ALA A 29 -11.62 5.68 -0.21
CA ALA A 29 -11.87 5.01 -1.48
C ALA A 29 -12.18 3.53 -1.30
N THR A 30 -11.62 2.91 -0.27
CA THR A 30 -11.81 1.49 -0.02
C THR A 30 -12.84 1.19 1.08
N ASN A 31 -13.38 2.24 1.68
CA ASN A 31 -14.34 2.12 2.78
C ASN A 31 -13.74 1.39 3.98
N LEU A 32 -12.47 1.66 4.25
CA LEU A 32 -11.76 1.10 5.39
C LEU A 32 -11.29 2.23 6.30
N SER A 33 -10.90 1.88 7.52
CA SER A 33 -10.29 2.85 8.42
C SER A 33 -8.85 3.10 8.02
N VAL A 34 -8.32 4.25 8.44
CA VAL A 34 -6.91 4.58 8.18
C VAL A 34 -6.00 3.52 8.82
N SER A 35 -6.34 3.06 10.03
CA SER A 35 -5.56 2.02 10.69
C SER A 35 -5.50 0.75 9.86
N THR A 36 -6.63 0.36 9.29
CA THR A 36 -6.70 -0.85 8.48
C THR A 36 -5.88 -0.69 7.21
N VAL A 37 -5.97 0.48 6.56
CA VAL A 37 -5.18 0.75 5.37
C VAL A 37 -3.69 0.65 5.69
N SER A 38 -3.26 1.30 6.76
CA SER A 38 -1.85 1.26 7.17
C SER A 38 -1.40 -0.16 7.46
N HIS A 39 -2.25 -0.94 8.12
CA HIS A 39 -1.95 -2.33 8.43
C HIS A 39 -1.77 -3.16 7.16
N HIS A 40 -2.67 -2.99 6.19
CA HIS A 40 -2.59 -3.70 4.93
C HIS A 40 -1.31 -3.35 4.17
N LEU A 41 -0.95 -2.07 4.14
CA LEU A 41 0.28 -1.64 3.46
C LEU A 41 1.51 -2.26 4.10
N ARG A 42 1.54 -2.28 5.44
CA ARG A 42 2.66 -2.85 6.15
C ARG A 42 2.78 -4.36 5.90
N ARG A 43 1.65 -5.05 5.89
CA ARG A 43 1.63 -6.48 5.63
C ARG A 43 2.14 -6.77 4.22
N LEU A 44 1.71 -5.98 3.25
CA LEU A 44 2.17 -6.14 1.88
C LEU A 44 3.68 -5.96 1.78
N GLU A 45 4.19 -4.88 2.35
CA GLU A 45 5.62 -4.59 2.29
C GLU A 45 6.43 -5.66 3.01
N ASN A 46 5.94 -6.13 4.16
CA ASN A 46 6.62 -7.19 4.90
C ASN A 46 6.67 -8.49 4.11
N THR A 47 5.57 -8.82 3.44
CA THR A 47 5.51 -10.05 2.66
C THR A 47 6.48 -10.02 1.49
N LEU A 48 6.62 -8.85 0.85
CA LEU A 48 7.53 -8.69 -0.28
C LEU A 48 8.97 -8.43 0.16
N GLY A 49 9.17 -8.03 1.40
CA GLY A 49 10.50 -7.75 1.91
C GLY A 49 11.10 -6.45 1.41
N VAL A 50 10.28 -5.55 0.88
CA VAL A 50 10.76 -4.25 0.40
C VAL A 50 9.73 -3.18 0.74
N SER A 51 10.21 -1.95 0.84
CA SER A 51 9.33 -0.81 1.03
C SER A 51 8.83 -0.35 -0.33
N LEU A 52 7.52 -0.22 -0.48
CA LEU A 52 6.89 0.20 -1.72
C LEU A 52 6.53 1.68 -1.71
N LEU A 53 6.34 2.24 -0.53
CA LEU A 53 5.96 3.63 -0.34
C LEU A 53 6.92 4.30 0.61
N ASP A 54 7.23 5.56 0.33
CA ASP A 54 8.05 6.37 1.25
C ASP A 54 7.10 7.04 2.24
N HIS A 55 7.04 6.46 3.43
CA HIS A 55 6.12 6.93 4.46
C HIS A 55 6.57 8.22 5.14
N SER A 56 7.80 8.67 4.86
CA SER A 56 8.32 9.89 5.46
C SER A 56 7.93 11.13 4.68
N ARG A 57 7.32 10.97 3.51
CA ARG A 57 6.96 12.09 2.66
C ARG A 57 5.46 12.34 2.65
N ARG A 58 5.10 13.59 2.42
CA ARG A 58 3.70 14.01 2.26
C ARG A 58 3.62 14.92 1.04
N PRO A 59 2.88 14.52 0.00
CA PRO A 59 2.18 13.24 -0.14
C PRO A 59 3.15 12.09 -0.24
N MET A 60 2.66 10.91 0.08
CA MET A 60 3.49 9.71 -0.01
C MET A 60 3.85 9.43 -1.45
N ARG A 61 5.07 8.96 -1.65
CA ARG A 61 5.57 8.66 -2.97
C ARG A 61 5.99 7.21 -3.06
N LEU A 62 5.99 6.69 -4.29
CA LEU A 62 6.49 5.35 -4.53
C LEU A 62 8.00 5.32 -4.37
N THR A 63 8.49 4.24 -3.76
CA THR A 63 9.91 3.92 -3.84
C THR A 63 10.18 3.35 -5.23
N PRO A 64 11.46 3.19 -5.62
CA PRO A 64 11.76 2.51 -6.89
C PRO A 64 11.15 1.12 -6.96
N ALA A 65 11.15 0.37 -5.85
CA ALA A 65 10.52 -0.95 -5.82
C ALA A 65 9.02 -0.84 -6.02
N GLY A 66 8.39 0.17 -5.39
CA GLY A 66 6.96 0.39 -5.55
C GLY A 66 6.57 0.72 -6.98
N ALA A 67 7.38 1.55 -7.64
CA ALA A 67 7.12 1.91 -9.02
C ALA A 67 7.19 0.69 -9.94
N ARG A 68 8.12 -0.21 -9.67
CA ARG A 68 8.23 -1.43 -10.48
C ARG A 68 7.09 -2.40 -10.19
N PHE A 69 6.64 -2.42 -8.95
CA PHE A 69 5.56 -3.32 -8.56
C PHE A 69 4.21 -2.86 -9.10
N LEU A 70 4.03 -1.57 -9.17
CA LEU A 70 2.76 -1.02 -9.63
C LEU A 70 2.57 -1.26 -11.13
#